data_5c461346725f1e8b2a7bfa70851983b7
#
_entry.id   5c461346725f1e8b2a7bfa70851983b7
#
_cell.length_a   1.000
_cell.length_b   1.000
_cell.length_c   1.000
_cell.angle_alpha   90.00
_cell.angle_beta   90.00
_cell.angle_gamma   90.00
#
_symmetry.space_group_name_H-M   'P 1'
#
loop_
_entity.id
_entity.type
_entity.pdbx_description
1 polymer ?
#
loop_
_entity_poly.entity_id
_entity_poly.type
_entity_poly.pdbx_seq_one_letter_code
_entity_poly.pdbx_strand_id
1 'polypeptide(L)'
;MRRTSQLTQEEADAVRSAVAVSTRVDGVEPIGDGPMRSLAGGAGTRHLLVHDGSGRLLAYANIEAPGTPHAMVEAFVVPDARGRGIASALLHAATTEAGSQGRIWAHGDGVAARAVAERMDMDVRRELLQLSRPLTDPALPPSRMPEGISFRTFRDADEDELLRVNNAAFSWHPEQGGWTSGDFDEHRAQPWFDPDGIFLAFDEAQPGALLGFHWTKVHAARGDEPALGEVYVLGVDPGAQGRGLGSALTLVGLEHLRDQGLATVMLYVEGDNTAAVNTYTRLGFTRARADVAYGWSS
;
A
#
# COMPACT_ATOMS: atom_id res chain seq x y z
N MET A 1 12.84 17.03 22.75
CA MET A 1 12.86 16.00 21.69
C MET A 1 13.97 15.01 21.99
N ARG A 2 13.62 13.74 22.15
CA ARG A 2 14.54 12.62 22.35
C ARG A 2 14.80 11.94 20.99
N ARG A 3 16.04 11.55 20.73
CA ARG A 3 16.48 10.82 19.52
C ARG A 3 17.09 9.50 19.94
N THR A 4 16.69 8.40 19.31
CA THR A 4 17.20 7.06 19.65
C THR A 4 17.11 6.11 18.44
N SER A 5 17.94 5.07 18.44
CA SER A 5 17.82 3.94 17.50
C SER A 5 17.06 2.75 18.12
N GLN A 6 16.77 2.81 19.44
CA GLN A 6 16.03 1.78 20.14
C GLN A 6 15.12 2.43 21.16
N LEU A 7 13.86 2.01 21.17
CA LEU A 7 12.87 2.43 22.15
C LEU A 7 12.92 1.52 23.38
N THR A 8 12.61 2.07 24.54
CA THR A 8 12.23 1.26 25.69
C THR A 8 10.84 0.66 25.47
N GLN A 9 10.48 -0.37 26.22
CA GLN A 9 9.14 -0.97 26.14
C GLN A 9 8.05 0.09 26.44
N GLU A 10 8.28 0.92 27.45
CA GLU A 10 7.36 2.01 27.83
C GLU A 10 7.16 3.03 26.69
N GLU A 11 8.25 3.42 26.00
CA GLU A 11 8.18 4.32 24.85
C GLU A 11 7.44 3.69 23.66
N ALA A 12 7.72 2.41 23.36
CA ALA A 12 7.01 1.69 22.32
C ALA A 12 5.51 1.57 22.60
N ASP A 13 5.12 1.31 23.85
CA ASP A 13 3.73 1.22 24.26
C ASP A 13 3.04 2.59 24.22
N ALA A 14 3.74 3.67 24.59
CA ALA A 14 3.25 5.04 24.45
C ALA A 14 3.00 5.40 22.99
N VAL A 15 3.90 5.02 22.05
CA VAL A 15 3.71 5.22 20.61
C VAL A 15 2.51 4.43 20.12
N ARG A 16 2.38 3.15 20.44
CA ARG A 16 1.20 2.32 20.03
C ARG A 16 -0.11 2.92 20.51
N SER A 17 -0.14 3.38 21.77
CA SER A 17 -1.33 4.03 22.35
C SER A 17 -1.67 5.33 21.61
N ALA A 18 -0.66 6.13 21.28
CA ALA A 18 -0.84 7.40 20.56
C ALA A 18 -1.29 7.16 19.11
N VAL A 19 -0.78 6.12 18.43
CA VAL A 19 -1.26 5.67 17.11
C VAL A 19 -2.74 5.31 17.18
N ALA A 20 -3.14 4.46 18.12
CA ALA A 20 -4.54 4.04 18.26
C ALA A 20 -5.50 5.23 18.54
N VAL A 21 -5.06 6.23 19.30
CA VAL A 21 -5.84 7.47 19.53
C VAL A 21 -5.94 8.29 18.26
N SER A 22 -4.83 8.48 17.54
CA SER A 22 -4.80 9.25 16.29
C SER A 22 -5.65 8.59 15.21
N THR A 23 -5.55 7.26 15.05
CA THR A 23 -6.37 6.49 14.09
C THR A 23 -7.87 6.67 14.33
N ARG A 24 -8.31 6.63 15.60
CA ARG A 24 -9.74 6.86 15.93
C ARG A 24 -10.23 8.26 15.58
N VAL A 25 -9.38 9.26 15.67
CA VAL A 25 -9.74 10.65 15.37
C VAL A 25 -9.69 10.94 13.87
N ASP A 26 -8.67 10.40 13.18
CA ASP A 26 -8.39 10.72 11.78
C ASP A 26 -9.01 9.71 10.82
N GLY A 27 -9.42 8.52 11.29
CA GLY A 27 -9.89 7.42 10.44
C GLY A 27 -8.79 6.78 9.60
N VAL A 28 -7.51 7.11 9.89
CA VAL A 28 -6.32 6.63 9.18
C VAL A 28 -5.21 6.38 10.19
N GLU A 29 -4.50 5.28 10.02
CA GLU A 29 -3.28 5.03 10.77
C GLU A 29 -2.21 6.06 10.38
N PRO A 30 -1.60 6.76 11.36
CA PRO A 30 -0.66 7.84 11.05
C PRO A 30 0.73 7.35 10.64
N ILE A 31 1.04 6.08 10.87
CA ILE A 31 2.27 5.38 10.47
C ILE A 31 1.92 3.95 10.02
N GLY A 32 2.66 3.44 9.05
CA GLY A 32 2.44 2.12 8.47
C GLY A 32 3.03 0.95 9.26
N ASP A 33 2.89 -0.25 8.70
CA ASP A 33 3.35 -1.50 9.31
C ASP A 33 4.87 -1.55 9.53
N GLY A 34 5.67 -0.97 8.64
CA GLY A 34 7.14 -0.91 8.76
C GLY A 34 7.55 -0.22 10.07
N PRO A 35 7.20 1.07 10.24
CA PRO A 35 7.39 1.79 11.50
C PRO A 35 6.81 1.08 12.72
N MET A 36 5.61 0.50 12.62
CA MET A 36 5.00 -0.25 13.72
C MET A 36 5.81 -1.48 14.13
N ARG A 37 6.35 -2.23 13.18
CA ARG A 37 7.27 -3.35 13.47
C ARG A 37 8.57 -2.87 14.12
N SER A 38 9.11 -1.73 13.67
CA SER A 38 10.35 -1.17 14.20
C SER A 38 10.28 -0.74 15.67
N LEU A 39 9.08 -0.58 16.25
CA LEU A 39 8.89 -0.30 17.68
C LEU A 39 9.40 -1.44 18.57
N ALA A 40 9.46 -2.67 18.06
CA ALA A 40 10.02 -3.83 18.77
C ALA A 40 11.56 -3.92 18.65
N GLY A 41 12.18 -2.99 17.93
CA GLY A 41 13.59 -2.97 17.61
C GLY A 41 13.83 -3.34 16.15
N GLY A 42 14.96 -2.88 15.60
CA GLY A 42 15.37 -3.12 14.22
C GLY A 42 16.63 -2.34 13.90
N ALA A 43 17.47 -2.88 13.00
CA ALA A 43 18.62 -2.15 12.51
C ALA A 43 18.19 -1.12 11.43
N GLY A 44 18.89 0.01 11.34
CA GLY A 44 18.68 0.98 10.27
C GLY A 44 17.49 1.93 10.47
N THR A 45 16.93 2.00 11.68
CA THR A 45 15.82 2.90 12.01
C THR A 45 16.22 3.93 13.06
N ARG A 46 15.64 5.12 12.99
CA ARG A 46 15.71 6.18 14.01
C ARG A 46 14.33 6.57 14.48
N HIS A 47 14.23 6.88 15.76
CA HIS A 47 12.99 7.32 16.39
C HIS A 47 13.18 8.70 17.02
N LEU A 48 12.26 9.62 16.76
CA LEU A 48 12.19 10.91 17.41
C LEU A 48 10.92 10.99 18.23
N LEU A 49 11.03 11.33 19.50
CA LEU A 49 9.92 11.45 20.43
C LEU A 49 9.88 12.86 21.02
N VAL A 50 8.73 13.46 21.02
CA VAL A 50 8.49 14.74 21.68
C VAL A 50 7.57 14.51 22.87
N HIS A 51 8.02 14.90 24.07
CA HIS A 51 7.26 14.80 25.30
C HIS A 51 6.97 16.19 25.86
N ASP A 52 5.91 16.30 26.63
CA ASP A 52 5.65 17.48 27.46
C ASP A 52 6.44 17.44 28.78
N GLY A 53 6.22 18.45 29.64
CA GLY A 53 6.89 18.54 30.93
C GLY A 53 6.50 17.46 31.95
N SER A 54 5.42 16.72 31.70
CA SER A 54 4.97 15.58 32.52
C SER A 54 5.51 14.23 32.02
N GLY A 55 6.20 14.20 30.87
CA GLY A 55 6.68 12.97 30.25
C GLY A 55 5.68 12.33 29.27
N ARG A 56 4.53 12.95 29.03
CA ARG A 56 3.54 12.43 28.07
C ARG A 56 4.03 12.64 26.63
N LEU A 57 3.88 11.62 25.78
CA LEU A 57 4.19 11.69 24.34
C LEU A 57 3.22 12.65 23.63
N LEU A 58 3.76 13.64 22.93
CA LEU A 58 3.03 14.60 22.10
C LEU A 58 3.17 14.34 20.60
N ALA A 59 4.32 13.81 20.18
CA ALA A 59 4.58 13.54 18.78
C ALA A 59 5.68 12.48 18.60
N TYR A 60 5.64 11.79 17.49
CA TYR A 60 6.58 10.75 17.13
C TYR A 60 6.95 10.83 15.65
N ALA A 61 8.19 10.53 15.33
CA ALA A 61 8.63 10.25 13.98
C ALA A 61 9.50 9.00 13.94
N ASN A 62 9.28 8.21 12.90
CA ASN A 62 10.11 7.11 12.46
C ASN A 62 10.92 7.56 11.24
N ILE A 63 12.18 7.14 11.14
CA ILE A 63 13.03 7.37 9.99
C ILE A 63 13.66 6.03 9.61
N GLU A 64 13.25 5.47 8.50
CA GLU A 64 13.84 4.29 7.92
C GLU A 64 15.02 4.67 7.03
N ALA A 65 16.06 3.84 7.00
CA ALA A 65 17.26 4.01 6.20
C ALA A 65 17.87 5.44 6.25
N PRO A 66 18.07 6.03 7.44
CA PRO A 66 18.53 7.41 7.59
C PRO A 66 19.87 7.65 6.88
N GLY A 67 20.00 8.81 6.21
CA GLY A 67 21.20 9.18 5.47
C GLY A 67 21.40 8.49 4.12
N THR A 68 20.40 7.75 3.65
CA THR A 68 20.41 7.10 2.32
C THR A 68 19.42 7.76 1.37
N PRO A 69 19.54 7.56 0.04
CA PRO A 69 18.54 8.03 -0.93
C PRO A 69 17.14 7.42 -0.74
N HIS A 70 17.05 6.33 0.01
CA HIS A 70 15.80 5.62 0.31
C HIS A 70 15.21 5.98 1.67
N ALA A 71 15.76 7.02 2.34
CA ALA A 71 15.28 7.43 3.64
C ALA A 71 13.80 7.83 3.58
N MET A 72 12.99 7.23 4.47
CA MET A 72 11.57 7.50 4.58
C MET A 72 11.24 7.93 6.01
N VAL A 73 10.50 9.00 6.13
CA VAL A 73 10.02 9.55 7.41
C VAL A 73 8.52 9.35 7.49
N GLU A 74 8.04 8.80 8.59
CA GLU A 74 6.63 8.80 8.95
C GLU A 74 6.47 9.44 10.32
N ALA A 75 5.54 10.37 10.45
CA ALA A 75 5.42 11.18 11.66
C ALA A 75 3.99 11.59 11.97
N PHE A 76 3.68 11.73 13.25
CA PHE A 76 2.41 12.27 13.69
C PHE A 76 2.54 13.10 14.97
N VAL A 77 1.52 13.94 15.18
CA VAL A 77 1.28 14.67 16.41
C VAL A 77 -0.05 14.21 16.99
N VAL A 78 -0.08 13.89 18.28
CA VAL A 78 -1.32 13.48 18.94
C VAL A 78 -2.39 14.57 18.78
N PRO A 79 -3.67 14.20 18.60
CA PRO A 79 -4.71 15.14 18.20
C PRO A 79 -4.81 16.42 19.06
N ASP A 80 -4.74 16.29 20.38
CA ASP A 80 -4.85 17.41 21.33
C ASP A 80 -3.58 18.29 21.45
N ALA A 81 -2.49 17.89 20.82
CA ALA A 81 -1.25 18.68 20.75
C ALA A 81 -1.04 19.38 19.39
N ARG A 82 -1.95 19.22 18.45
CA ARG A 82 -1.88 19.83 17.10
C ARG A 82 -2.04 21.35 17.17
N GLY A 83 -1.65 22.04 16.08
CA GLY A 83 -1.76 23.49 15.96
C GLY A 83 -0.73 24.30 16.75
N ARG A 84 0.27 23.63 17.38
CA ARG A 84 1.29 24.26 18.23
C ARG A 84 2.69 24.32 17.58
N GLY A 85 2.81 24.03 16.28
CA GLY A 85 4.09 24.05 15.57
C GLY A 85 4.95 22.79 15.79
N ILE A 86 4.48 21.80 16.57
CA ILE A 86 5.25 20.59 16.92
C ILE A 86 5.59 19.78 15.66
N ALA A 87 4.65 19.64 14.72
CA ALA A 87 4.89 18.89 13.47
C ALA A 87 6.06 19.48 12.66
N SER A 88 6.07 20.79 12.45
CA SER A 88 7.14 21.46 11.69
C SER A 88 8.51 21.27 12.35
N ALA A 89 8.60 21.42 13.68
CA ALA A 89 9.85 21.20 14.40
C ALA A 89 10.31 19.74 14.37
N LEU A 90 9.37 18.79 14.50
CA LEU A 90 9.65 17.36 14.45
C LEU A 90 10.15 16.94 13.05
N LEU A 91 9.43 17.36 11.99
CA LEU A 91 9.77 17.04 10.62
C LEU A 91 11.07 17.69 10.19
N HIS A 92 11.35 18.93 10.59
CA HIS A 92 12.66 19.54 10.34
C HIS A 92 13.82 18.73 10.95
N ALA A 93 13.63 18.23 12.17
CA ALA A 93 14.63 17.36 12.81
C ALA A 93 14.74 16.00 12.11
N ALA A 94 13.61 15.39 11.73
CA ALA A 94 13.57 14.10 11.07
C ALA A 94 14.21 14.14 9.68
N THR A 95 13.93 15.17 8.90
CA THR A 95 14.50 15.35 7.55
C THR A 95 16.01 15.67 7.59
N THR A 96 16.48 16.34 8.63
CA THR A 96 17.93 16.51 8.86
C THR A 96 18.63 15.17 9.03
N GLU A 97 18.01 14.20 9.72
CA GLU A 97 18.55 12.85 9.90
C GLU A 97 18.33 11.95 8.66
N ALA A 98 17.22 12.13 7.96
CA ALA A 98 16.94 11.41 6.71
C ALA A 98 17.91 11.79 5.59
N GLY A 99 18.36 13.04 5.56
CA GLY A 99 19.22 13.58 4.49
C GLY A 99 18.42 14.27 3.38
N SER A 100 19.14 14.90 2.44
CA SER A 100 18.54 15.76 1.40
C SER A 100 17.60 15.05 0.42
N GLN A 101 17.70 13.73 0.29
CA GLN A 101 16.83 12.91 -0.56
C GLN A 101 15.74 12.20 0.23
N GLY A 102 15.71 12.37 1.56
CA GLY A 102 14.69 11.79 2.42
C GLY A 102 13.28 12.26 2.03
N ARG A 103 12.31 11.36 2.14
CA ARG A 103 10.91 11.63 1.84
C ARG A 103 10.07 11.51 3.10
N ILE A 104 8.94 12.20 3.13
CA ILE A 104 7.97 12.10 4.23
C ILE A 104 6.71 11.45 3.68
N TRP A 105 6.32 10.31 4.24
CA TRP A 105 5.11 9.60 3.87
C TRP A 105 3.93 10.10 4.72
N ALA A 106 2.89 10.58 4.05
CA ALA A 106 1.67 11.08 4.67
C ALA A 106 0.51 10.14 4.33
N HIS A 107 0.12 9.30 5.29
CA HIS A 107 -1.01 8.40 5.15
C HIS A 107 -2.33 9.18 5.09
N GLY A 108 -3.15 8.89 4.08
CA GLY A 108 -4.44 9.53 3.83
C GLY A 108 -4.35 10.97 3.32
N ASP A 109 -3.17 11.53 3.20
CA ASP A 109 -2.90 12.89 2.71
C ASP A 109 -3.92 13.94 3.19
N GLY A 110 -4.10 14.01 4.49
CA GLY A 110 -5.08 14.89 5.13
C GLY A 110 -4.70 16.38 4.99
N VAL A 111 -5.67 17.27 5.27
CA VAL A 111 -5.49 18.73 5.19
C VAL A 111 -4.28 19.21 5.98
N ALA A 112 -4.02 18.61 7.16
CA ALA A 112 -2.88 18.96 8.00
C ALA A 112 -1.53 18.58 7.34
N ALA A 113 -1.45 17.43 6.68
CA ALA A 113 -0.24 16.99 5.97
C ALA A 113 0.08 17.92 4.81
N ARG A 114 -0.92 18.23 3.97
CA ARG A 114 -0.77 19.20 2.87
C ARG A 114 -0.32 20.58 3.34
N ALA A 115 -0.95 21.10 4.40
CA ALA A 115 -0.57 22.41 4.96
C ALA A 115 0.85 22.44 5.53
N VAL A 116 1.35 21.32 6.04
CA VAL A 116 2.74 21.20 6.50
C VAL A 116 3.69 21.10 5.31
N ALA A 117 3.35 20.29 4.29
CA ALA A 117 4.14 20.16 3.06
C ALA A 117 4.29 21.51 2.36
N GLU A 118 3.21 22.26 2.17
CA GLU A 118 3.22 23.63 1.61
C GLU A 118 4.12 24.57 2.44
N ARG A 119 3.99 24.57 3.76
CA ARG A 119 4.81 25.42 4.66
C ARG A 119 6.31 25.10 4.57
N MET A 120 6.64 23.84 4.33
CA MET A 120 8.03 23.35 4.25
C MET A 120 8.56 23.36 2.81
N ASP A 121 7.81 23.92 1.85
CA ASP A 121 8.17 23.98 0.42
C ASP A 121 8.52 22.61 -0.16
N MET A 122 7.66 21.62 0.12
CA MET A 122 7.81 20.25 -0.36
C MET A 122 6.85 19.95 -1.51
N ASP A 123 7.32 19.20 -2.48
CA ASP A 123 6.55 18.70 -3.60
C ASP A 123 6.10 17.26 -3.38
N VAL A 124 5.01 16.87 -4.05
CA VAL A 124 4.61 15.46 -4.17
C VAL A 124 5.65 14.72 -5.01
N ARG A 125 6.17 13.63 -4.48
CA ARG A 125 7.17 12.77 -5.12
C ARG A 125 6.60 11.42 -5.53
N ARG A 126 5.62 10.93 -4.81
CA ARG A 126 4.91 9.68 -5.08
C ARG A 126 3.50 9.81 -4.52
N GLU A 127 2.53 9.27 -5.22
CA GLU A 127 1.16 9.17 -4.75
C GLU A 127 0.69 7.73 -4.92
N LEU A 128 0.31 7.09 -3.83
CA LEU A 128 -0.31 5.77 -3.82
C LEU A 128 -1.81 5.93 -3.59
N LEU A 129 -2.59 5.70 -4.62
CA LEU A 129 -4.04 5.78 -4.55
C LEU A 129 -4.63 4.50 -3.98
N GLN A 130 -5.52 4.62 -3.02
CA GLN A 130 -6.45 3.57 -2.66
C GLN A 130 -7.77 3.82 -3.40
N LEU A 131 -8.09 2.92 -4.31
CA LEU A 131 -9.37 2.96 -5.04
C LEU A 131 -10.31 1.91 -4.44
N SER A 132 -11.61 2.18 -4.45
CA SER A 132 -12.61 1.22 -4.00
C SER A 132 -13.86 1.29 -4.84
N ARG A 133 -14.64 0.20 -4.82
CA ARG A 133 -15.97 0.14 -5.39
C ARG A 133 -16.86 -0.85 -4.65
N PRO A 134 -18.20 -0.66 -4.64
CA PRO A 134 -19.14 -1.70 -4.29
C PRO A 134 -19.10 -2.83 -5.33
N LEU A 135 -19.36 -4.07 -4.90
CA LEU A 135 -19.41 -5.24 -5.79
C LEU A 135 -20.82 -5.53 -6.32
N THR A 136 -21.87 -4.99 -5.68
CA THR A 136 -23.27 -5.29 -6.00
C THR A 136 -24.03 -4.12 -6.63
N ASP A 137 -23.81 -2.90 -6.15
CA ASP A 137 -24.49 -1.70 -6.65
C ASP A 137 -23.52 -0.52 -6.76
N PRO A 138 -23.20 -0.05 -7.98
CA PRO A 138 -23.65 -0.56 -9.28
C PRO A 138 -23.14 -1.97 -9.58
N ALA A 139 -23.91 -2.75 -10.33
CA ALA A 139 -23.52 -4.09 -10.77
C ALA A 139 -22.20 -4.08 -11.54
N LEU A 140 -21.50 -5.21 -11.52
CA LEU A 140 -20.29 -5.37 -12.32
C LEU A 140 -20.64 -5.28 -13.81
N PRO A 141 -19.82 -4.59 -14.63
CA PRO A 141 -19.97 -4.67 -16.08
C PRO A 141 -19.86 -6.14 -16.53
N PRO A 142 -20.54 -6.51 -17.64
CA PRO A 142 -20.42 -7.87 -18.15
C PRO A 142 -18.97 -8.16 -18.54
N SER A 143 -18.43 -9.26 -18.04
CA SER A 143 -17.10 -9.73 -18.43
C SER A 143 -17.10 -10.15 -19.89
N ARG A 144 -16.18 -9.59 -20.66
CA ARG A 144 -15.94 -10.00 -22.05
C ARG A 144 -14.57 -10.64 -22.10
N MET A 145 -14.54 -11.94 -22.32
CA MET A 145 -13.29 -12.66 -22.52
C MET A 145 -12.69 -12.27 -23.86
N PRO A 146 -11.42 -11.87 -23.91
CA PRO A 146 -10.70 -11.67 -25.16
C PRO A 146 -10.64 -12.98 -25.97
N GLU A 147 -10.79 -12.88 -27.27
CA GLU A 147 -10.73 -14.05 -28.16
C GLU A 147 -9.36 -14.74 -28.10
N GLY A 148 -9.32 -16.07 -28.08
CA GLY A 148 -8.10 -16.87 -28.01
C GLY A 148 -7.43 -16.87 -26.64
N ILE A 149 -8.13 -16.48 -25.58
CA ILE A 149 -7.63 -16.47 -24.20
C ILE A 149 -8.49 -17.39 -23.32
N SER A 150 -7.84 -18.30 -22.62
CA SER A 150 -8.47 -19.13 -21.59
C SER A 150 -8.10 -18.67 -20.19
N PHE A 151 -9.03 -18.83 -19.25
CA PHE A 151 -8.83 -18.47 -17.85
C PHE A 151 -9.03 -19.69 -16.95
N ARG A 152 -8.17 -19.82 -15.96
CA ARG A 152 -8.32 -20.80 -14.87
C ARG A 152 -7.64 -20.32 -13.60
N THR A 153 -7.93 -20.98 -12.49
CA THR A 153 -7.24 -20.71 -11.22
C THR A 153 -5.83 -21.32 -11.20
N PHE A 154 -5.03 -20.83 -10.28
CA PHE A 154 -3.63 -21.20 -10.05
C PHE A 154 -3.50 -22.69 -9.64
N ARG A 155 -2.39 -23.28 -10.03
CA ARG A 155 -1.91 -24.58 -9.58
C ARG A 155 -0.42 -24.48 -9.25
N ASP A 156 0.09 -25.30 -8.37
CA ASP A 156 1.51 -25.22 -7.96
C ASP A 156 2.51 -25.25 -9.13
N ALA A 157 2.17 -25.97 -10.20
CA ALA A 157 2.99 -26.01 -11.40
C ALA A 157 3.05 -24.68 -12.19
N ASP A 158 2.27 -23.69 -11.84
CA ASP A 158 2.22 -22.37 -12.53
C ASP A 158 3.13 -21.33 -11.88
N GLU A 159 3.76 -21.65 -10.75
CA GLU A 159 4.54 -20.69 -9.94
C GLU A 159 5.62 -19.99 -10.77
N ASP A 160 6.43 -20.74 -11.53
CA ASP A 160 7.52 -20.17 -12.33
C ASP A 160 7.00 -19.17 -13.37
N GLU A 161 5.90 -19.50 -14.05
CA GLU A 161 5.30 -18.62 -15.05
C GLU A 161 4.60 -17.40 -14.39
N LEU A 162 3.98 -17.57 -13.21
CA LEU A 162 3.42 -16.47 -12.45
C LEU A 162 4.52 -15.48 -12.03
N LEU A 163 5.62 -15.98 -11.48
CA LEU A 163 6.78 -15.16 -11.11
C LEU A 163 7.41 -14.47 -12.32
N ARG A 164 7.52 -15.17 -13.46
CA ARG A 164 8.01 -14.58 -14.70
C ARG A 164 7.15 -13.39 -15.13
N VAL A 165 5.83 -13.57 -15.17
CA VAL A 165 4.90 -12.49 -15.55
C VAL A 165 4.89 -11.36 -14.53
N ASN A 166 4.90 -11.68 -13.23
CA ASN A 166 5.00 -10.68 -12.17
C ASN A 166 6.23 -9.79 -12.36
N ASN A 167 7.40 -10.41 -12.47
CA ASN A 167 8.67 -9.69 -12.59
C ASN A 167 8.79 -8.89 -13.89
N ALA A 168 8.18 -9.37 -14.98
CA ALA A 168 8.11 -8.61 -16.21
C ALA A 168 7.15 -7.41 -16.11
N ALA A 169 5.95 -7.61 -15.53
CA ALA A 169 4.94 -6.57 -15.39
C ALA A 169 5.38 -5.44 -14.42
N PHE A 170 6.11 -5.80 -13.36
CA PHE A 170 6.54 -4.90 -12.29
C PHE A 170 8.06 -4.63 -12.28
N SER A 171 8.76 -4.82 -13.40
CA SER A 171 10.22 -4.63 -13.48
C SER A 171 10.72 -3.24 -13.03
N TRP A 172 9.86 -2.24 -13.05
CA TRP A 172 10.09 -0.87 -12.60
C TRP A 172 9.78 -0.64 -11.11
N HIS A 173 9.04 -1.57 -10.48
CA HIS A 173 8.55 -1.39 -9.10
C HIS A 173 9.56 -1.97 -8.10
N PRO A 174 10.05 -1.17 -7.13
CA PRO A 174 11.12 -1.60 -6.23
C PRO A 174 10.73 -2.74 -5.27
N GLU A 175 9.44 -2.86 -4.94
CA GLU A 175 8.95 -3.82 -3.94
C GLU A 175 8.27 -5.04 -4.57
N GLN A 176 7.82 -4.95 -5.83
CA GLN A 176 7.03 -5.97 -6.52
C GLN A 176 7.76 -6.60 -7.70
N GLY A 177 8.76 -5.90 -8.24
CA GLY A 177 9.64 -6.43 -9.27
C GLY A 177 10.74 -7.29 -8.65
N GLY A 178 10.97 -8.48 -9.22
CA GLY A 178 12.06 -9.35 -8.78
C GLY A 178 11.69 -10.36 -7.69
N TRP A 179 10.42 -10.73 -7.56
CA TRP A 179 9.99 -11.79 -6.67
C TRP A 179 10.66 -13.12 -7.02
N THR A 180 11.10 -13.82 -5.97
CA THR A 180 11.63 -15.17 -6.01
C THR A 180 10.60 -16.18 -5.51
N SER A 181 10.86 -17.49 -5.66
CA SER A 181 10.03 -18.53 -5.02
C SER A 181 9.96 -18.35 -3.51
N GLY A 182 11.03 -17.89 -2.87
CA GLY A 182 11.03 -17.59 -1.43
C GLY A 182 10.03 -16.50 -1.05
N ASP A 183 9.94 -15.43 -1.84
CA ASP A 183 8.95 -14.37 -1.62
C ASP A 183 7.52 -14.89 -1.83
N PHE A 184 7.32 -15.74 -2.84
CA PHE A 184 6.03 -16.38 -3.07
C PHE A 184 5.63 -17.34 -1.95
N ASP A 185 6.58 -18.12 -1.41
CA ASP A 185 6.36 -19.01 -0.26
C ASP A 185 5.97 -18.23 1.00
N GLU A 186 6.55 -17.05 1.23
CA GLU A 186 6.13 -16.16 2.33
C GLU A 186 4.67 -15.73 2.19
N HIS A 187 4.21 -15.44 0.98
CA HIS A 187 2.80 -15.13 0.71
C HIS A 187 1.90 -16.36 0.87
N ARG A 188 2.36 -17.53 0.37
CA ARG A 188 1.65 -18.82 0.50
C ARG A 188 1.45 -19.23 1.97
N ALA A 189 2.36 -18.86 2.85
CA ALA A 189 2.27 -19.12 4.27
C ALA A 189 1.27 -18.22 5.02
N GLN A 190 0.72 -17.20 4.37
CA GLN A 190 -0.21 -16.28 5.00
C GLN A 190 -1.61 -16.92 5.19
N PRO A 191 -2.30 -16.61 6.30
CA PRO A 191 -3.64 -17.17 6.57
C PRO A 191 -4.72 -16.81 5.54
N TRP A 192 -4.48 -15.76 4.76
CA TRP A 192 -5.41 -15.29 3.73
C TRP A 192 -5.10 -15.85 2.33
N PHE A 193 -4.05 -16.65 2.19
CA PHE A 193 -3.70 -17.24 0.89
C PHE A 193 -4.79 -18.20 0.41
N ASP A 194 -5.28 -17.96 -0.80
CA ASP A 194 -6.27 -18.78 -1.47
C ASP A 194 -5.85 -19.00 -2.93
N PRO A 195 -5.46 -20.20 -3.34
CA PRO A 195 -5.09 -20.48 -4.72
C PRO A 195 -6.26 -20.36 -5.70
N ASP A 196 -7.49 -20.56 -5.22
CA ASP A 196 -8.69 -20.38 -6.03
C ASP A 196 -9.02 -18.89 -6.27
N GLY A 197 -8.41 -18.00 -5.49
CA GLY A 197 -8.46 -16.55 -5.67
C GLY A 197 -7.37 -16.01 -6.62
N ILE A 198 -6.56 -16.85 -7.24
CA ILE A 198 -5.53 -16.47 -8.22
C ILE A 198 -5.97 -16.92 -9.61
N PHE A 199 -6.32 -15.98 -10.47
CA PHE A 199 -6.78 -16.20 -11.85
C PHE A 199 -5.66 -15.98 -12.84
N LEU A 200 -5.47 -16.93 -13.74
CA LEU A 200 -4.41 -16.96 -14.75
C LEU A 200 -5.02 -16.92 -16.15
N ALA A 201 -4.48 -16.06 -17.02
CA ALA A 201 -4.87 -15.93 -18.43
C ALA A 201 -3.81 -16.53 -19.33
N PHE A 202 -4.18 -17.53 -20.16
CA PHE A 202 -3.30 -18.23 -21.06
C PHE A 202 -3.66 -17.98 -22.53
N ASP A 203 -2.67 -17.99 -23.41
CA ASP A 203 -2.87 -17.97 -24.84
C ASP A 203 -3.30 -19.37 -25.33
N GLU A 204 -4.48 -19.49 -25.94
CA GLU A 204 -4.97 -20.78 -26.48
C GLU A 204 -4.12 -21.28 -27.65
N ALA A 205 -3.46 -20.39 -28.39
CA ALA A 205 -2.59 -20.73 -29.49
C ALA A 205 -1.19 -21.20 -29.02
N GLN A 206 -0.81 -20.87 -27.78
CA GLN A 206 0.48 -21.24 -27.17
C GLN A 206 0.24 -21.83 -25.77
N PRO A 207 -0.16 -23.10 -25.67
CA PRO A 207 -0.45 -23.74 -24.40
C PRO A 207 0.73 -23.61 -23.41
N GLY A 208 0.45 -23.09 -22.21
CA GLY A 208 1.43 -22.83 -21.17
C GLY A 208 2.00 -21.42 -21.14
N ALA A 209 1.78 -20.59 -22.16
CA ALA A 209 2.18 -19.19 -22.13
C ALA A 209 1.22 -18.37 -21.27
N LEU A 210 1.64 -18.02 -20.06
CA LEU A 210 0.88 -17.12 -19.18
C LEU A 210 1.01 -15.68 -19.68
N LEU A 211 -0.12 -15.04 -19.93
CA LEU A 211 -0.22 -13.67 -20.43
C LEU A 211 -0.50 -12.63 -19.34
N GLY A 212 -1.05 -13.09 -18.23
CA GLY A 212 -1.38 -12.22 -17.11
C GLY A 212 -2.07 -12.98 -16.00
N PHE A 213 -2.17 -12.35 -14.83
CA PHE A 213 -2.81 -12.94 -13.67
C PHE A 213 -3.49 -11.85 -12.82
N HIS A 214 -4.47 -12.28 -12.04
CA HIS A 214 -5.09 -11.48 -10.99
C HIS A 214 -5.12 -12.31 -9.71
N TRP A 215 -4.45 -11.83 -8.69
CA TRP A 215 -4.46 -12.40 -7.35
C TRP A 215 -5.39 -11.56 -6.46
N THR A 216 -6.45 -12.15 -5.97
CA THR A 216 -7.38 -11.53 -5.03
C THR A 216 -6.96 -11.81 -3.58
N LYS A 217 -7.36 -10.93 -2.68
CA LYS A 217 -7.17 -11.13 -1.24
C LYS A 217 -8.43 -10.75 -0.49
N VAL A 218 -8.74 -11.49 0.57
CA VAL A 218 -9.85 -11.19 1.46
C VAL A 218 -9.31 -10.77 2.81
N HIS A 219 -9.67 -9.58 3.23
CA HIS A 219 -9.46 -9.09 4.58
C HIS A 219 -10.64 -9.54 5.44
N ALA A 220 -10.36 -10.31 6.47
CA ALA A 220 -11.39 -10.75 7.41
C ALA A 220 -12.00 -9.57 8.16
N ALA A 221 -13.28 -9.67 8.50
CA ALA A 221 -13.97 -8.68 9.33
C ALA A 221 -13.22 -8.46 10.67
N ARG A 222 -13.13 -7.20 11.11
CA ARG A 222 -12.49 -6.82 12.37
C ARG A 222 -13.41 -5.91 13.17
N GLY A 223 -13.92 -6.39 14.31
CA GLY A 223 -14.88 -5.64 15.11
C GLY A 223 -16.12 -5.30 14.28
N ASP A 224 -16.44 -4.02 14.14
CA ASP A 224 -17.56 -3.53 13.34
C ASP A 224 -17.22 -3.33 11.85
N GLU A 225 -15.97 -3.52 11.46
CA GLU A 225 -15.54 -3.42 10.05
C GLU A 225 -15.87 -4.71 9.32
N PRO A 226 -16.67 -4.65 8.23
CA PRO A 226 -16.99 -5.83 7.44
C PRO A 226 -15.75 -6.37 6.70
N ALA A 227 -15.85 -7.63 6.27
CA ALA A 227 -14.84 -8.21 5.40
C ALA A 227 -14.74 -7.41 4.09
N LEU A 228 -13.52 -7.28 3.57
CA LEU A 228 -13.19 -6.45 2.42
C LEU A 228 -12.38 -7.25 1.40
N GLY A 229 -12.78 -7.20 0.12
CA GLY A 229 -11.99 -7.75 -0.97
C GLY A 229 -10.87 -6.82 -1.40
N GLU A 230 -9.80 -7.37 -1.96
CA GLU A 230 -8.71 -6.60 -2.53
C GLU A 230 -8.29 -7.20 -3.89
N VAL A 231 -8.10 -6.33 -4.89
CA VAL A 231 -7.27 -6.64 -6.06
C VAL A 231 -5.83 -6.56 -5.57
N TYR A 232 -5.29 -7.67 -5.08
CA TYR A 232 -4.01 -7.70 -4.39
C TYR A 232 -2.85 -7.51 -5.35
N VAL A 233 -2.77 -8.34 -6.40
CA VAL A 233 -1.79 -8.17 -7.48
C VAL A 233 -2.48 -8.44 -8.82
N LEU A 234 -2.32 -7.54 -9.78
CA LEU A 234 -2.76 -7.72 -11.15
C LEU A 234 -1.61 -7.43 -12.10
N GLY A 235 -1.10 -8.45 -12.75
CA GLY A 235 0.02 -8.35 -13.68
C GLY A 235 -0.39 -8.81 -15.09
N VAL A 236 0.03 -8.07 -16.10
CA VAL A 236 -0.10 -8.43 -17.50
C VAL A 236 1.27 -8.38 -18.15
N ASP A 237 1.68 -9.49 -18.79
CA ASP A 237 2.94 -9.56 -19.54
C ASP A 237 3.04 -8.38 -20.51
N PRO A 238 4.16 -7.64 -20.53
CA PRO A 238 4.33 -6.48 -21.41
C PRO A 238 4.01 -6.78 -22.88
N GLY A 239 4.33 -8.00 -23.36
CA GLY A 239 4.03 -8.44 -24.72
C GLY A 239 2.55 -8.73 -24.99
N ALA A 240 1.72 -8.81 -23.94
CA ALA A 240 0.29 -9.09 -24.03
C ALA A 240 -0.60 -7.87 -23.68
N GLN A 241 0.00 -6.74 -23.35
CA GLN A 241 -0.72 -5.51 -23.05
C GLN A 241 -1.49 -4.98 -24.27
N GLY A 242 -2.50 -4.14 -24.02
CA GLY A 242 -3.35 -3.58 -25.09
C GLY A 242 -4.44 -4.52 -25.63
N ARG A 243 -4.49 -5.79 -25.19
CA ARG A 243 -5.47 -6.81 -25.61
C ARG A 243 -6.72 -6.88 -24.73
N GLY A 244 -6.89 -5.95 -23.78
CA GLY A 244 -8.03 -5.94 -22.85
C GLY A 244 -7.91 -6.90 -21.66
N LEU A 245 -6.79 -7.60 -21.51
CA LEU A 245 -6.55 -8.60 -20.46
C LEU A 245 -6.67 -8.02 -19.04
N GLY A 246 -6.14 -6.83 -18.79
CA GLY A 246 -6.23 -6.19 -17.48
C GLY A 246 -7.68 -6.00 -17.01
N SER A 247 -8.56 -5.50 -17.87
CA SER A 247 -9.98 -5.36 -17.54
C SER A 247 -10.69 -6.70 -17.35
N ALA A 248 -10.40 -7.70 -18.22
CA ALA A 248 -11.00 -9.02 -18.13
C ALA A 248 -10.58 -9.75 -16.85
N LEU A 249 -9.29 -9.76 -16.54
CA LEU A 249 -8.75 -10.34 -15.30
C LEU A 249 -9.31 -9.64 -14.05
N THR A 250 -9.38 -8.29 -14.08
CA THR A 250 -10.01 -7.56 -12.97
C THR A 250 -11.43 -8.05 -12.75
N LEU A 251 -12.26 -8.12 -13.80
CA LEU A 251 -13.66 -8.52 -13.69
C LEU A 251 -13.82 -9.93 -13.14
N VAL A 252 -13.03 -10.89 -13.61
CA VAL A 252 -13.05 -12.27 -13.09
C VAL A 252 -12.82 -12.31 -11.58
N GLY A 253 -11.81 -11.59 -11.08
CA GLY A 253 -11.56 -11.54 -9.64
C GLY A 253 -12.62 -10.77 -8.87
N LEU A 254 -13.21 -9.70 -9.45
CA LEU A 254 -14.33 -8.99 -8.83
C LEU A 254 -15.58 -9.87 -8.72
N GLU A 255 -15.88 -10.68 -9.74
CA GLU A 255 -16.97 -11.66 -9.73
C GLU A 255 -16.74 -12.70 -8.62
N HIS A 256 -15.53 -13.24 -8.51
CA HIS A 256 -15.14 -14.17 -7.45
C HIS A 256 -15.34 -13.57 -6.05
N LEU A 257 -14.85 -12.36 -5.80
CA LEU A 257 -15.00 -11.67 -4.50
C LEU A 257 -16.49 -11.40 -4.18
N ARG A 258 -17.28 -11.01 -5.17
CA ARG A 258 -18.74 -10.84 -5.03
C ARG A 258 -19.42 -12.16 -4.67
N ASP A 259 -19.05 -13.25 -5.34
CA ASP A 259 -19.66 -14.57 -5.14
C ASP A 259 -19.27 -15.18 -3.77
N GLN A 260 -18.18 -14.72 -3.16
CA GLN A 260 -17.85 -14.95 -1.75
C GLN A 260 -18.69 -14.09 -0.78
N GLY A 261 -19.58 -13.24 -1.27
CA GLY A 261 -20.49 -12.42 -0.45
C GLY A 261 -19.88 -11.10 0.03
N LEU A 262 -18.77 -10.67 -0.52
CA LEU A 262 -18.15 -9.39 -0.15
C LEU A 262 -18.92 -8.22 -0.76
N ALA A 263 -19.17 -7.18 0.04
CA ALA A 263 -19.90 -5.99 -0.38
C ALA A 263 -19.03 -4.98 -1.14
N THR A 264 -17.75 -4.92 -0.81
CA THR A 264 -16.81 -3.88 -1.29
C THR A 264 -15.48 -4.52 -1.62
N VAL A 265 -14.82 -3.95 -2.62
CA VAL A 265 -13.44 -4.27 -3.00
C VAL A 265 -12.61 -2.99 -3.04
N MET A 266 -11.35 -3.11 -2.69
CA MET A 266 -10.34 -2.05 -2.81
C MET A 266 -9.13 -2.51 -3.60
N LEU A 267 -8.27 -1.56 -3.98
CA LEU A 267 -6.93 -1.79 -4.52
C LEU A 267 -6.01 -0.61 -4.23
N TYR A 268 -4.73 -0.87 -4.33
CA TYR A 268 -3.71 0.18 -4.37
C TYR A 268 -3.14 0.31 -5.78
N VAL A 269 -2.87 1.54 -6.20
CA VAL A 269 -2.28 1.84 -7.51
C VAL A 269 -1.45 3.13 -7.44
N GLU A 270 -0.29 3.12 -8.08
CA GLU A 270 0.52 4.33 -8.23
C GLU A 270 -0.25 5.40 -9.02
N GLY A 271 -0.25 6.65 -8.51
CA GLY A 271 -1.01 7.75 -9.12
C GLY A 271 -0.53 8.11 -10.53
N ASP A 272 0.73 7.87 -10.85
CA ASP A 272 1.33 8.06 -12.17
C ASP A 272 1.07 6.89 -13.15
N ASN A 273 0.59 5.74 -12.67
CA ASN A 273 0.16 4.63 -13.52
C ASN A 273 -1.20 4.92 -14.17
N THR A 274 -1.21 5.90 -15.08
CA THR A 274 -2.43 6.38 -15.75
C THR A 274 -3.21 5.25 -16.45
N ALA A 275 -2.52 4.25 -16.99
CA ALA A 275 -3.15 3.13 -17.69
C ALA A 275 -3.99 2.27 -16.73
N ALA A 276 -3.44 1.94 -15.56
CA ALA A 276 -4.15 1.18 -14.52
C ALA A 276 -5.29 2.02 -13.92
N VAL A 277 -5.04 3.27 -13.53
CA VAL A 277 -6.05 4.20 -12.99
C VAL A 277 -7.24 4.33 -13.93
N ASN A 278 -7.01 4.54 -15.23
CA ASN A 278 -8.07 4.63 -16.24
C ASN A 278 -8.85 3.30 -16.38
N THR A 279 -8.18 2.17 -16.25
CA THR A 279 -8.82 0.85 -16.30
C THR A 279 -9.75 0.67 -15.12
N TYR A 280 -9.29 0.93 -13.90
CA TYR A 280 -10.10 0.79 -12.70
C TYR A 280 -11.25 1.81 -12.64
N THR A 281 -11.02 3.05 -13.08
CA THR A 281 -12.08 4.07 -13.18
C THR A 281 -13.21 3.62 -14.12
N ARG A 282 -12.88 3.06 -15.29
CA ARG A 282 -13.89 2.50 -16.22
C ARG A 282 -14.65 1.30 -15.62
N LEU A 283 -14.03 0.57 -14.71
CA LEU A 283 -14.65 -0.52 -13.97
C LEU A 283 -15.45 -0.04 -12.74
N GLY A 284 -15.59 1.27 -12.55
CA GLY A 284 -16.39 1.87 -11.48
C GLY A 284 -15.68 2.05 -10.15
N PHE A 285 -14.35 1.90 -10.10
CA PHE A 285 -13.60 2.28 -8.93
C PHE A 285 -13.52 3.80 -8.80
N THR A 286 -13.59 4.27 -7.57
CA THR A 286 -13.42 5.68 -7.19
C THR A 286 -12.31 5.80 -6.15
N ARG A 287 -11.68 6.97 -6.10
CA ARG A 287 -10.66 7.25 -5.09
C ARG A 287 -11.29 7.29 -3.70
N ALA A 288 -10.91 6.38 -2.85
CA ALA A 288 -11.29 6.34 -1.45
C ALA A 288 -10.28 7.12 -0.60
N ARG A 289 -8.98 6.96 -0.89
CA ARG A 289 -7.88 7.56 -0.13
C ARG A 289 -6.66 7.70 -1.04
N ALA A 290 -5.68 8.48 -0.61
CA ALA A 290 -4.32 8.44 -1.15
C ALA A 290 -3.31 8.58 -0.03
N ASP A 291 -2.19 7.91 -0.19
CA ASP A 291 -1.00 8.14 0.61
C ASP A 291 0.03 8.87 -0.26
N VAL A 292 0.70 9.86 0.30
CA VAL A 292 1.58 10.74 -0.47
C VAL A 292 2.96 10.82 0.16
N ALA A 293 3.99 10.59 -0.65
CA ALA A 293 5.36 10.88 -0.27
C ALA A 293 5.75 12.30 -0.73
N TYR A 294 6.08 13.14 0.23
CA TYR A 294 6.57 14.49 0.02
C TYR A 294 8.09 14.55 0.08
N GLY A 295 8.68 15.48 -0.65
CA GLY A 295 10.12 15.73 -0.64
C GLY A 295 10.47 17.04 -1.33
N TRP A 296 11.73 17.48 -1.24
CA TRP A 296 12.18 18.71 -1.89
C TRP A 296 12.62 18.47 -3.33
N SER A 297 12.43 19.47 -4.18
CA SER A 297 13.04 19.50 -5.51
C SER A 297 14.57 19.53 -5.39
N SER A 298 15.22 18.71 -6.17
CA SER A 298 16.69 18.65 -6.26
C SER A 298 17.22 19.89 -6.93
#